data_b38b40eba1452f675dfd264c0ba11846
#
_entry.id   b38b40eba1452f675dfd264c0ba11846
#
_cell.length_a   1.000
_cell.length_b   1.000
_cell.length_c   1.000
_cell.angle_alpha   90.00
_cell.angle_beta   90.00
_cell.angle_gamma   90.00
#
_symmetry.space_group_name_H-M   'P 1'
#
loop_
_entity.id
_entity.type
_entity.pdbx_description
1 polymer ?
#
loop_
_entity_poly.entity_id
_entity_poly.type
_entity_poly.pdbx_seq_one_letter_code
_entity_poly.pdbx_strand_id
1 'polypeptide(L)'
;FATKVKEGSKAEAAVIVMSADGAVRAMVGGRHKQTAGSFNRATQALRQTGSTFKPFVYAAALDMGYTMHSIVEDAPLTINVPGSGPWSPKNYDKDFRGPIPLSVALANSINTATVRVSEAVGRDAVRKVATDFGFAQNLADGPALALGVSESTLIEMTGAYAGILNGGSSVKPYGIVELKIQGDDAPLMGQDGGIGERVISENAAHQLIYMMNQVIEAGTGRRAKLDGYEAAGKTGTTQAARDAWFIGFTADYVAGVWMGYDDNQPLSGVTGGGLPAEIWHEVMTRVQNGLPATPLPMVRPEQIAAPA
;
A
#
# COMPACT_ATOMS: atom_id res chain seq x y z
N PHE A 1 -16.64 -11.93 -5.13
CA PHE A 1 -17.20 -10.64 -4.69
C PHE A 1 -18.73 -10.67 -4.66
N ALA A 2 -19.39 -10.96 -5.79
CA ALA A 2 -20.85 -10.93 -5.91
C ALA A 2 -21.60 -11.77 -4.86
N THR A 3 -21.04 -12.88 -4.43
CA THR A 3 -21.63 -13.78 -3.42
C THR A 3 -21.44 -13.32 -1.97
N LYS A 4 -20.51 -12.38 -1.73
CA LYS A 4 -20.15 -11.89 -0.39
C LYS A 4 -20.69 -10.49 -0.10
N VAL A 5 -21.26 -9.81 -1.09
CA VAL A 5 -21.87 -8.49 -0.96
C VAL A 5 -23.38 -8.65 -0.97
N LYS A 6 -24.06 -7.98 -0.03
CA LYS A 6 -25.52 -8.03 0.06
C LYS A 6 -26.15 -7.68 -1.29
N GLU A 7 -27.16 -8.44 -1.70
CA GLU A 7 -27.95 -8.16 -2.89
C GLU A 7 -28.50 -6.72 -2.86
N GLY A 8 -28.41 -6.02 -3.98
CA GLY A 8 -28.80 -4.60 -4.07
C GLY A 8 -27.77 -3.60 -3.49
N SER A 9 -26.66 -4.05 -2.93
CA SER A 9 -25.60 -3.15 -2.47
C SER A 9 -25.00 -2.37 -3.64
N LYS A 10 -24.77 -1.06 -3.44
CA LYS A 10 -24.06 -0.18 -4.37
C LYS A 10 -22.55 -0.13 -4.12
N ALA A 11 -22.04 -0.95 -3.20
CA ALA A 11 -20.61 -1.01 -2.94
C ALA A 11 -19.85 -1.42 -4.21
N GLU A 12 -18.79 -0.70 -4.52
CA GLU A 12 -17.92 -0.92 -5.67
C GLU A 12 -16.59 -1.54 -5.24
N ALA A 13 -15.89 -2.11 -6.21
CA ALA A 13 -14.54 -2.61 -6.03
C ALA A 13 -13.73 -2.37 -7.31
N ALA A 14 -12.45 -2.08 -7.14
CA ALA A 14 -11.49 -1.99 -8.22
C ALA A 14 -10.27 -2.86 -7.90
N VAL A 15 -9.67 -3.42 -8.94
CA VAL A 15 -8.49 -4.28 -8.84
C VAL A 15 -7.50 -3.92 -9.94
N ILE A 16 -6.22 -3.87 -9.59
CA ILE A 16 -5.11 -3.77 -10.54
C ILE A 16 -4.12 -4.87 -10.23
N VAL A 17 -3.56 -5.47 -11.28
CA VAL A 17 -2.37 -6.32 -11.23
C VAL A 17 -1.34 -5.73 -12.17
N MET A 18 -0.11 -5.55 -11.70
CA MET A 18 1.02 -5.11 -12.51
C MET A 18 2.27 -5.94 -12.22
N SER A 19 3.19 -5.97 -13.17
CA SER A 19 4.53 -6.50 -12.96
C SER A 19 5.31 -5.54 -12.05
N ALA A 20 6.40 -6.02 -11.48
CA ALA A 20 7.27 -5.22 -10.61
C ALA A 20 7.82 -3.94 -11.29
N ASP A 21 7.94 -3.93 -12.61
CA ASP A 21 8.37 -2.77 -13.42
C ASP A 21 7.25 -1.75 -13.73
N GLY A 22 6.01 -2.01 -13.26
CA GLY A 22 4.87 -1.13 -13.46
C GLY A 22 4.00 -1.44 -14.69
N ALA A 23 4.31 -2.48 -15.49
CA ALA A 23 3.46 -2.88 -16.58
C ALA A 23 2.11 -3.40 -16.05
N VAL A 24 1.02 -2.70 -16.37
CA VAL A 24 -0.34 -3.12 -15.99
C VAL A 24 -0.73 -4.35 -16.78
N ARG A 25 -0.96 -5.47 -16.08
CA ARG A 25 -1.31 -6.77 -16.64
C ARG A 25 -2.81 -7.03 -16.64
N ALA A 26 -3.51 -6.52 -15.63
CA ALA A 26 -4.96 -6.61 -15.54
C ALA A 26 -5.52 -5.42 -14.75
N MET A 27 -6.72 -4.98 -15.13
CA MET A 27 -7.41 -3.89 -14.46
C MET A 27 -8.93 -4.11 -14.49
N VAL A 28 -9.55 -3.93 -13.34
CA VAL A 28 -11.01 -3.93 -13.16
C VAL A 28 -11.39 -2.64 -12.44
N GLY A 29 -12.08 -1.75 -13.13
CA GLY A 29 -12.45 -0.42 -12.60
C GLY A 29 -13.80 -0.33 -11.89
N GLY A 30 -14.51 -1.46 -11.72
CA GLY A 30 -15.82 -1.52 -11.04
C GLY A 30 -16.47 -2.88 -11.15
N ARG A 31 -17.58 -3.07 -10.40
CA ARG A 31 -18.29 -4.36 -10.31
C ARG A 31 -19.08 -4.71 -11.58
N HIS A 32 -19.58 -3.71 -12.26
CA HIS A 32 -20.44 -3.90 -13.41
C HIS A 32 -19.63 -3.86 -14.71
N LYS A 33 -20.18 -4.49 -15.75
CA LYS A 33 -19.58 -4.44 -17.09
C LYS A 33 -19.46 -2.97 -17.49
N GLN A 34 -18.23 -2.54 -17.73
CA GLN A 34 -17.93 -1.20 -18.14
C GLN A 34 -17.94 -1.07 -19.67
N THR A 35 -18.42 0.03 -20.16
CA THR A 35 -18.35 0.44 -21.57
C THR A 35 -17.32 1.55 -21.72
N ALA A 36 -16.94 1.86 -22.96
CA ALA A 36 -16.05 2.99 -23.23
C ALA A 36 -16.62 4.28 -22.60
N GLY A 37 -15.77 5.02 -21.90
CA GLY A 37 -16.15 6.26 -21.20
C GLY A 37 -16.73 6.06 -19.79
N SER A 38 -16.93 4.83 -19.31
CA SER A 38 -17.34 4.59 -17.93
C SER A 38 -16.26 5.03 -16.94
N PHE A 39 -16.69 5.51 -15.75
CA PHE A 39 -15.78 5.90 -14.68
C PHE A 39 -14.97 4.70 -14.18
N ASN A 40 -13.66 4.77 -14.37
CA ASN A 40 -12.71 3.73 -13.96
C ASN A 40 -12.14 4.05 -12.57
N ARG A 41 -12.61 3.38 -11.53
CA ARG A 41 -12.19 3.65 -10.15
C ARG A 41 -10.74 3.30 -9.87
N ALA A 42 -10.15 2.43 -10.68
CA ALA A 42 -8.75 2.07 -10.52
C ALA A 42 -7.79 3.23 -10.88
N THR A 43 -8.19 4.11 -11.81
CA THR A 43 -7.34 5.18 -12.34
C THR A 43 -7.88 6.59 -12.08
N GLN A 44 -9.16 6.74 -11.76
CA GLN A 44 -9.83 8.04 -11.67
C GLN A 44 -10.37 8.38 -10.28
N ALA A 45 -10.61 7.36 -9.43
CA ALA A 45 -11.12 7.60 -8.08
C ALA A 45 -10.00 8.01 -7.14
N LEU A 46 -10.02 9.26 -6.68
CA LEU A 46 -9.19 9.73 -5.57
C LEU A 46 -9.85 9.31 -4.26
N ARG A 47 -9.14 8.51 -3.46
CA ARG A 47 -9.64 7.95 -2.20
C ARG A 47 -8.59 8.03 -1.11
N GLN A 48 -9.03 8.28 0.13
CA GLN A 48 -8.14 8.27 1.27
C GLN A 48 -7.45 6.90 1.39
N THR A 49 -6.13 6.93 1.51
CA THR A 49 -5.31 5.72 1.51
C THR A 49 -5.36 4.95 2.84
N GLY A 50 -5.68 5.64 3.93
CA GLY A 50 -5.69 5.04 5.25
C GLY A 50 -4.35 4.36 5.57
N SER A 51 -4.41 3.25 6.28
CA SER A 51 -3.19 2.54 6.72
C SER A 51 -2.34 1.93 5.60
N THR A 52 -2.77 1.95 4.32
CA THR A 52 -1.89 1.59 3.20
C THR A 52 -0.81 2.65 2.93
N PHE A 53 -0.92 3.84 3.52
CA PHE A 53 0.13 4.85 3.49
C PHE A 53 1.30 4.53 4.45
N LYS A 54 1.08 3.78 5.51
CA LYS A 54 2.08 3.53 6.57
C LYS A 54 3.43 3.01 6.07
N PRO A 55 3.52 2.11 5.07
CA PRO A 55 4.81 1.67 4.54
C PRO A 55 5.76 2.82 4.17
N PHE A 56 5.26 3.96 3.70
CA PHE A 56 6.09 5.12 3.32
C PHE A 56 6.66 5.84 4.54
N VAL A 57 5.97 5.84 5.68
CA VAL A 57 6.50 6.32 6.96
C VAL A 57 7.67 5.45 7.42
N TYR A 58 7.52 4.14 7.35
CA TYR A 58 8.58 3.20 7.72
C TYR A 58 9.71 3.19 6.70
N ALA A 59 9.42 3.38 5.40
CA ALA A 59 10.43 3.57 4.36
C ALA A 59 11.37 4.73 4.69
N ALA A 60 10.81 5.90 5.05
CA ALA A 60 11.59 7.06 5.46
C ALA A 60 12.44 6.77 6.71
N ALA A 61 11.87 6.07 7.71
CA ALA A 61 12.61 5.71 8.91
C ALA A 61 13.79 4.77 8.62
N LEU A 62 13.54 3.70 7.86
CA LEU A 62 14.56 2.71 7.50
C LEU A 62 15.68 3.33 6.67
N ASP A 63 15.35 4.23 5.74
CA ASP A 63 16.35 4.94 4.92
C ASP A 63 17.20 5.93 5.74
N MET A 64 16.66 6.44 6.85
CA MET A 64 17.36 7.28 7.82
C MET A 64 18.16 6.47 8.87
N GLY A 65 18.27 5.14 8.71
CA GLY A 65 19.11 4.30 9.57
C GLY A 65 18.37 3.61 10.72
N TYR A 66 17.06 3.76 10.85
CA TYR A 66 16.28 2.86 11.70
C TYR A 66 16.32 1.44 11.12
N THR A 67 16.05 0.46 11.98
CA THR A 67 15.95 -0.94 11.56
C THR A 67 14.58 -1.51 11.93
N MET A 68 14.23 -2.66 11.37
CA MET A 68 13.00 -3.37 11.75
C MET A 68 12.92 -3.70 13.24
N HIS A 69 14.07 -3.73 13.95
CA HIS A 69 14.19 -3.97 15.40
C HIS A 69 14.14 -2.71 16.25
N SER A 70 14.27 -1.52 15.64
CA SER A 70 14.19 -0.24 16.37
C SER A 70 12.88 -0.17 17.15
N ILE A 71 12.98 0.26 18.41
CA ILE A 71 11.84 0.30 19.32
C ILE A 71 11.09 1.61 19.19
N VAL A 72 9.78 1.53 19.15
CA VAL A 72 8.86 2.66 19.23
C VAL A 72 7.84 2.43 20.34
N GLU A 73 7.46 3.51 21.03
CA GLU A 73 6.46 3.45 22.10
C GLU A 73 5.04 3.44 21.52
N ASP A 74 4.26 2.41 21.83
CA ASP A 74 2.81 2.37 21.62
C ASP A 74 2.10 2.78 22.91
N ALA A 75 1.87 4.08 23.07
CA ALA A 75 1.26 4.69 24.26
C ALA A 75 0.37 5.88 23.82
N PRO A 76 -0.50 6.39 24.69
CA PRO A 76 -1.28 7.60 24.40
C PRO A 76 -0.39 8.74 23.90
N LEU A 77 -0.85 9.42 22.87
CA LEU A 77 -0.15 10.52 22.22
C LEU A 77 -1.11 11.67 21.97
N THR A 78 -0.68 12.89 22.27
CA THR A 78 -1.40 14.10 21.91
C THR A 78 -0.42 15.07 21.25
N ILE A 79 -0.78 15.57 20.08
CA ILE A 79 0.01 16.55 19.32
C ILE A 79 -0.82 17.83 19.19
N ASN A 80 -0.22 18.97 19.52
CA ASN A 80 -0.85 20.27 19.31
C ASN A 80 -0.71 20.65 17.83
N VAL A 81 -1.84 20.70 17.12
CA VAL A 81 -1.85 21.06 15.70
C VAL A 81 -2.17 22.55 15.58
N PRO A 82 -1.26 23.37 15.03
CA PRO A 82 -1.51 24.81 14.85
C PRO A 82 -2.83 25.05 14.12
N GLY A 83 -3.66 25.93 14.68
CA GLY A 83 -4.98 26.28 14.12
C GLY A 83 -6.09 25.25 14.34
N SER A 84 -5.78 24.01 14.80
CA SER A 84 -6.78 22.95 15.01
C SER A 84 -6.85 22.44 16.45
N GLY A 85 -5.86 22.78 17.29
CA GLY A 85 -5.80 22.35 18.69
C GLY A 85 -5.24 20.93 18.90
N PRO A 86 -5.48 20.32 20.07
CA PRO A 86 -4.92 19.03 20.42
C PRO A 86 -5.56 17.89 19.59
N TRP A 87 -4.70 17.06 18.99
CA TRP A 87 -5.09 15.87 18.24
C TRP A 87 -4.47 14.62 18.88
N SER A 88 -5.30 13.61 19.12
CA SER A 88 -4.89 12.36 19.78
C SER A 88 -5.31 11.16 18.92
N PRO A 89 -4.37 10.53 18.20
CA PRO A 89 -4.64 9.31 17.45
C PRO A 89 -4.98 8.17 18.40
N LYS A 90 -5.87 7.28 17.97
CA LYS A 90 -6.25 6.07 18.70
C LYS A 90 -5.89 4.84 17.87
N ASN A 91 -5.44 3.78 18.54
CA ASN A 91 -5.34 2.46 17.92
C ASN A 91 -6.73 1.91 17.63
N TYR A 92 -6.82 1.00 16.64
CA TYR A 92 -8.12 0.41 16.24
C TYR A 92 -8.75 -0.41 17.39
N ASP A 93 -7.94 -1.19 18.10
CA ASP A 93 -8.33 -2.00 19.27
C ASP A 93 -8.48 -1.19 20.57
N LYS A 94 -8.07 0.10 20.55
CA LYS A 94 -8.04 1.03 21.69
C LYS A 94 -7.06 0.67 22.81
N ASP A 95 -6.24 -0.36 22.61
CA ASP A 95 -5.22 -0.82 23.55
C ASP A 95 -3.84 -0.26 23.20
N PHE A 96 -2.92 -0.30 24.17
CA PHE A 96 -1.52 0.11 24.02
C PHE A 96 -0.60 -1.02 24.48
N ARG A 97 0.51 -1.21 23.75
CA ARG A 97 1.42 -2.33 23.94
C ARG A 97 2.75 -1.95 24.61
N GLY A 98 2.96 -0.64 24.85
CA GLY A 98 4.25 -0.12 25.32
C GLY A 98 5.33 -0.19 24.24
N PRO A 99 6.59 -0.39 24.62
CA PRO A 99 7.72 -0.49 23.69
C PRO A 99 7.59 -1.70 22.76
N ILE A 100 7.55 -1.48 21.44
CA ILE A 100 7.46 -2.53 20.42
C ILE A 100 8.44 -2.28 19.27
N PRO A 101 8.95 -3.34 18.60
CA PRO A 101 9.73 -3.18 17.37
C PRO A 101 8.91 -2.56 16.22
N LEU A 102 9.59 -1.83 15.32
CA LEU A 102 8.94 -1.27 14.12
C LEU A 102 8.24 -2.34 13.28
N SER A 103 8.81 -3.55 13.18
CA SER A 103 8.19 -4.68 12.48
C SER A 103 6.84 -5.08 13.09
N VAL A 104 6.71 -5.11 14.40
CA VAL A 104 5.46 -5.41 15.12
C VAL A 104 4.46 -4.26 14.93
N ALA A 105 4.93 -3.02 14.98
CA ALA A 105 4.10 -1.83 14.80
C ALA A 105 3.45 -1.80 13.40
N LEU A 106 4.21 -2.10 12.33
CA LEU A 106 3.67 -2.16 10.96
C LEU A 106 2.76 -3.38 10.77
N ALA A 107 3.16 -4.58 11.25
CA ALA A 107 2.40 -5.82 11.10
C ALA A 107 0.99 -5.68 11.69
N ASN A 108 0.87 -5.06 12.86
CA ASN A 108 -0.40 -4.84 13.55
C ASN A 108 -1.04 -3.48 13.21
N SER A 109 -0.43 -2.71 12.32
CA SER A 109 -0.96 -1.42 11.87
C SER A 109 -1.23 -0.42 13.00
N ILE A 110 -0.33 -0.34 13.99
CA ILE A 110 -0.48 0.49 15.18
C ILE A 110 -0.41 1.97 14.82
N ASN A 111 -1.45 2.73 15.17
CA ASN A 111 -1.55 4.14 14.79
C ASN A 111 -0.60 5.03 15.58
N THR A 112 -0.60 4.92 16.91
CA THR A 112 0.23 5.76 17.80
C THR A 112 1.71 5.57 17.52
N ALA A 113 2.16 4.34 17.33
CA ALA A 113 3.53 4.02 16.96
C ALA A 113 3.90 4.64 15.60
N THR A 114 3.05 4.48 14.58
CA THR A 114 3.32 5.05 13.25
C THR A 114 3.41 6.56 13.28
N VAL A 115 2.53 7.24 14.02
CA VAL A 115 2.59 8.72 14.19
C VAL A 115 3.88 9.11 14.88
N ARG A 116 4.31 8.42 15.95
CA ARG A 116 5.59 8.70 16.61
C ARG A 116 6.79 8.54 15.68
N VAL A 117 6.80 7.51 14.85
CA VAL A 117 7.86 7.32 13.83
C VAL A 117 7.83 8.49 12.85
N SER A 118 6.68 8.88 12.33
CA SER A 118 6.55 10.02 11.40
C SER A 118 7.03 11.33 12.00
N GLU A 119 6.71 11.61 13.28
CA GLU A 119 7.18 12.81 13.96
C GLU A 119 8.70 12.76 14.23
N ALA A 120 9.25 11.59 14.53
CA ALA A 120 10.68 11.40 14.78
C ALA A 120 11.54 11.58 13.52
N VAL A 121 11.09 11.09 12.37
CA VAL A 121 11.82 11.24 11.09
C VAL A 121 11.52 12.57 10.38
N GLY A 122 10.45 13.23 10.79
CA GLY A 122 9.97 14.47 10.18
C GLY A 122 8.97 14.23 9.06
N ARG A 123 7.85 14.96 9.09
CA ARG A 123 6.75 14.83 8.10
C ARG A 123 7.21 15.15 6.68
N ASP A 124 8.14 16.09 6.50
CA ASP A 124 8.66 16.47 5.18
C ASP A 124 9.46 15.32 4.56
N ALA A 125 10.22 14.56 5.36
CA ALA A 125 10.90 13.37 4.87
C ALA A 125 9.90 12.29 4.43
N VAL A 126 8.84 12.06 5.21
CA VAL A 126 7.75 11.13 4.84
C VAL A 126 7.06 11.58 3.56
N ARG A 127 6.74 12.87 3.44
CA ARG A 127 6.11 13.45 2.23
C ARG A 127 7.00 13.27 1.01
N LYS A 128 8.30 13.58 1.15
CA LYS A 128 9.27 13.42 0.07
C LYS A 128 9.32 11.97 -0.41
N VAL A 129 9.49 11.01 0.49
CA VAL A 129 9.53 9.58 0.15
C VAL A 129 8.24 9.13 -0.56
N ALA A 130 7.07 9.52 -0.06
CA ALA A 130 5.80 9.18 -0.70
C ALA A 130 5.68 9.81 -2.10
N THR A 131 6.02 11.08 -2.27
CA THR A 131 6.00 11.79 -3.56
C THR A 131 6.97 11.14 -4.55
N ASP A 132 8.18 10.83 -4.12
CA ASP A 132 9.20 10.21 -4.96
C ASP A 132 8.79 8.78 -5.38
N PHE A 133 8.01 8.06 -4.57
CA PHE A 133 7.38 6.78 -4.96
C PHE A 133 6.19 6.92 -5.91
N GLY A 134 5.72 8.14 -6.20
CA GLY A 134 4.71 8.39 -7.23
C GLY A 134 3.36 8.91 -6.74
N PHE A 135 3.24 9.38 -5.51
CA PHE A 135 2.05 10.12 -5.10
C PHE A 135 1.97 11.46 -5.83
N ALA A 136 0.98 11.61 -6.71
CA ALA A 136 0.81 12.81 -7.52
C ALA A 136 0.03 13.91 -6.79
N GLN A 137 -0.73 13.57 -5.75
CA GLN A 137 -1.59 14.51 -5.02
C GLN A 137 -0.82 15.24 -3.90
N ASN A 138 -1.30 16.43 -3.53
CA ASN A 138 -0.75 17.14 -2.38
C ASN A 138 -0.99 16.34 -1.10
N LEU A 139 0.09 15.99 -0.42
CA LEU A 139 0.05 15.27 0.84
C LEU A 139 -0.23 16.24 1.99
N ALA A 140 -0.97 15.78 3.00
CA ALA A 140 -1.30 16.56 4.19
C ALA A 140 -0.04 17.02 4.95
N ASP A 141 -0.10 18.21 5.56
CA ASP A 141 1.02 18.77 6.35
C ASP A 141 0.95 18.37 7.83
N GLY A 142 -0.23 17.96 8.30
CA GLY A 142 -0.47 17.64 9.70
C GLY A 142 -0.02 16.22 10.09
N PRO A 143 -0.02 15.90 11.41
CA PRO A 143 0.42 14.60 11.92
C PRO A 143 -0.46 13.43 11.45
N ALA A 144 -1.68 13.70 11.01
CA ALA A 144 -2.58 12.71 10.44
C ALA A 144 -2.09 12.17 9.06
N LEU A 145 -1.11 12.83 8.42
CA LEU A 145 -0.38 12.31 7.25
C LEU A 145 0.00 10.84 7.43
N ALA A 146 0.60 10.52 8.58
CA ALA A 146 1.07 9.17 8.90
C ALA A 146 -0.02 8.10 8.88
N LEU A 147 -1.27 8.50 8.97
CA LEU A 147 -2.44 7.61 8.96
C LEU A 147 -3.18 7.58 7.61
N GLY A 148 -2.62 8.23 6.58
CA GLY A 148 -3.11 8.19 5.21
C GLY A 148 -4.42 8.95 5.00
N VAL A 149 -4.50 10.17 5.54
CA VAL A 149 -5.63 11.09 5.28
C VAL A 149 -5.59 11.68 3.87
N SER A 150 -4.43 11.61 3.21
CA SER A 150 -4.27 12.05 1.83
C SER A 150 -4.89 11.04 0.86
N GLU A 151 -5.36 11.56 -0.27
CA GLU A 151 -6.00 10.77 -1.31
C GLU A 151 -5.00 10.32 -2.37
N SER A 152 -5.27 9.18 -3.00
CA SER A 152 -4.54 8.66 -4.15
C SER A 152 -5.45 7.75 -4.97
N THR A 153 -5.05 7.45 -6.18
CA THR A 153 -5.70 6.43 -7.01
C THR A 153 -5.15 5.03 -6.71
N LEU A 154 -5.91 4.00 -7.06
CA LEU A 154 -5.46 2.63 -6.88
C LEU A 154 -4.21 2.33 -7.72
N ILE A 155 -4.13 2.87 -8.94
CA ILE A 155 -2.96 2.66 -9.82
C ILE A 155 -1.69 3.31 -9.26
N GLU A 156 -1.77 4.53 -8.73
CA GLU A 156 -0.63 5.21 -8.08
C GLU A 156 -0.13 4.42 -6.86
N MET A 157 -1.05 4.02 -5.99
CA MET A 157 -0.73 3.23 -4.81
C MET A 157 -0.10 1.89 -5.17
N THR A 158 -0.61 1.20 -6.18
CA THR A 158 -0.06 -0.08 -6.64
C THR A 158 1.33 0.10 -7.25
N GLY A 159 1.55 1.18 -8.02
CA GLY A 159 2.86 1.56 -8.56
C GLY A 159 3.88 1.87 -7.47
N ALA A 160 3.48 2.60 -6.42
CA ALA A 160 4.35 2.89 -5.29
C ALA A 160 4.78 1.61 -4.53
N TYR A 161 3.90 0.61 -4.41
CA TYR A 161 4.24 -0.70 -3.85
C TYR A 161 5.14 -1.52 -4.79
N ALA A 162 4.97 -1.39 -6.11
CA ALA A 162 5.93 -1.95 -7.07
C ALA A 162 7.34 -1.36 -6.88
N GLY A 163 7.43 -0.07 -6.55
CA GLY A 163 8.68 0.59 -6.21
C GLY A 163 9.36 0.01 -4.97
N ILE A 164 8.60 -0.34 -3.94
CA ILE A 164 9.13 -1.04 -2.76
C ILE A 164 9.68 -2.40 -3.16
N LEU A 165 8.92 -3.19 -3.93
CA LEU A 165 9.35 -4.51 -4.43
C LEU A 165 10.61 -4.44 -5.28
N ASN A 166 10.78 -3.37 -6.08
CA ASN A 166 11.96 -3.13 -6.90
C ASN A 166 13.20 -2.66 -6.12
N GLY A 167 13.25 -2.89 -4.83
CA GLY A 167 14.39 -2.50 -4.01
C GLY A 167 14.47 -0.99 -3.75
N GLY A 168 13.33 -0.29 -3.80
CA GLY A 168 13.22 1.12 -3.41
C GLY A 168 13.40 2.13 -4.54
N SER A 169 13.19 1.75 -5.80
CA SER A 169 13.11 2.67 -6.93
C SER A 169 11.67 3.10 -7.18
N SER A 170 11.45 4.32 -7.70
CA SER A 170 10.12 4.72 -8.15
C SER A 170 9.64 3.86 -9.32
N VAL A 171 8.33 3.73 -9.47
CA VAL A 171 7.72 3.01 -10.60
C VAL A 171 6.55 3.81 -11.13
N LYS A 172 6.63 4.21 -12.40
CA LYS A 172 5.52 4.83 -13.12
C LYS A 172 4.74 3.74 -13.87
N PRO A 173 3.47 3.46 -13.50
CA PRO A 173 2.65 2.47 -14.17
C PRO A 173 2.47 2.79 -15.67
N TYR A 174 2.45 1.75 -16.50
CA TYR A 174 2.22 1.89 -17.95
C TYR A 174 1.41 0.70 -18.49
N GLY A 175 0.70 0.93 -19.61
CA GLY A 175 -0.11 -0.09 -20.27
C GLY A 175 0.21 -0.24 -21.76
N ILE A 176 0.96 0.71 -22.33
CA ILE A 176 1.34 0.70 -23.75
C ILE A 176 2.86 0.70 -23.83
N VAL A 177 3.41 -0.26 -24.58
CA VAL A 177 4.85 -0.34 -24.85
C VAL A 177 5.19 0.44 -26.11
N GLU A 178 4.38 0.30 -27.15
CA GLU A 178 4.60 0.96 -28.42
C GLU A 178 3.28 1.10 -29.20
N LEU A 179 3.10 2.21 -29.89
CA LEU A 179 2.04 2.43 -30.85
C LEU A 179 2.65 2.87 -32.19
N LYS A 180 2.39 2.13 -33.25
CA LYS A 180 2.84 2.43 -34.61
C LYS A 180 1.67 2.55 -35.58
N ILE A 181 1.83 3.41 -36.61
CA ILE A 181 1.00 3.36 -37.81
C ILE A 181 1.50 2.20 -38.68
N GLN A 182 0.59 1.45 -39.26
CA GLN A 182 0.93 0.37 -40.17
C GLN A 182 1.71 0.92 -41.38
N GLY A 183 2.96 0.46 -41.56
CA GLY A 183 3.84 0.90 -42.63
C GLY A 183 4.88 1.94 -42.23
N ASP A 184 4.81 2.47 -41.01
CA ASP A 184 5.83 3.38 -40.47
C ASP A 184 6.84 2.63 -39.59
N ASP A 185 8.13 2.92 -39.79
CA ASP A 185 9.21 2.36 -38.95
C ASP A 185 9.31 3.05 -37.58
N ALA A 186 8.93 4.33 -37.50
CA ALA A 186 8.98 5.10 -36.29
C ALA A 186 7.67 4.95 -35.48
N PRO A 187 7.73 4.71 -34.15
CA PRO A 187 6.55 4.67 -33.32
C PRO A 187 5.94 6.08 -33.15
N LEU A 188 4.58 6.18 -33.14
CA LEU A 188 3.86 7.38 -32.74
C LEU A 188 4.07 7.69 -31.26
N MET A 189 4.16 6.64 -30.44
CA MET A 189 4.53 6.74 -29.03
C MET A 189 5.21 5.45 -28.57
N GLY A 190 6.15 5.61 -27.68
CA GLY A 190 6.83 4.54 -26.95
C GLY A 190 6.28 4.35 -25.54
N GLN A 191 6.94 3.51 -24.78
CA GLN A 191 6.64 3.30 -23.38
C GLN A 191 6.86 4.59 -22.57
N ASP A 192 5.82 5.04 -21.87
CA ASP A 192 5.87 6.16 -20.94
C ASP A 192 5.64 5.66 -19.50
N GLY A 193 6.63 5.00 -18.93
CA GLY A 193 6.59 4.43 -17.59
C GLY A 193 7.67 3.38 -17.37
N GLY A 194 7.61 2.72 -16.24
CA GLY A 194 8.60 1.74 -15.82
C GLY A 194 9.35 2.16 -14.56
N ILE A 195 10.49 1.51 -14.32
CA ILE A 195 11.34 1.78 -13.16
C ILE A 195 12.07 3.11 -13.35
N GLY A 196 11.97 3.99 -12.36
CA GLY A 196 12.60 5.28 -12.31
C GLY A 196 13.77 5.35 -11.32
N GLU A 197 13.97 6.52 -10.72
CA GLU A 197 15.06 6.77 -9.80
C GLU A 197 14.88 6.04 -8.47
N ARG A 198 16.00 5.83 -7.77
CA ARG A 198 16.01 5.27 -6.43
C ARG A 198 15.46 6.29 -5.42
N VAL A 199 14.47 5.87 -4.65
CA VAL A 199 13.81 6.67 -3.61
C VAL A 199 14.41 6.41 -2.23
N ILE A 200 14.64 5.11 -1.91
CA ILE A 200 15.26 4.66 -0.66
C ILE A 200 16.34 3.64 -0.97
N SER A 201 17.25 3.40 -0.03
CA SER A 201 18.27 2.38 -0.17
C SER A 201 17.67 0.98 -0.32
N GLU A 202 18.37 0.10 -1.03
CA GLU A 202 17.95 -1.28 -1.23
C GLU A 202 17.79 -2.04 0.10
N ASN A 203 18.71 -1.78 1.04
CA ASN A 203 18.62 -2.37 2.38
C ASN A 203 17.35 -1.92 3.13
N ALA A 204 16.98 -0.64 3.04
CA ALA A 204 15.73 -0.13 3.63
C ALA A 204 14.51 -0.79 2.98
N ALA A 205 14.50 -0.92 1.65
CA ALA A 205 13.42 -1.60 0.93
C ALA A 205 13.29 -3.08 1.31
N HIS A 206 14.39 -3.81 1.40
CA HIS A 206 14.39 -5.23 1.77
C HIS A 206 13.96 -5.47 3.23
N GLN A 207 14.32 -4.57 4.17
CA GLN A 207 13.77 -4.60 5.52
C GLN A 207 12.27 -4.29 5.53
N LEU A 208 11.83 -3.30 4.75
CA LEU A 208 10.41 -2.95 4.64
C LEU A 208 9.59 -4.11 4.07
N ILE A 209 10.10 -4.81 3.05
CA ILE A 209 9.46 -6.01 2.47
C ILE A 209 9.25 -7.07 3.55
N TYR A 210 10.26 -7.34 4.40
CA TYR A 210 10.11 -8.24 5.54
C TYR A 210 9.00 -7.76 6.50
N MET A 211 9.00 -6.49 6.88
CA MET A 211 7.98 -5.95 7.77
C MET A 211 6.58 -6.05 7.16
N MET A 212 6.44 -5.85 5.85
CA MET A 212 5.18 -6.02 5.11
C MET A 212 4.79 -7.50 4.95
N ASN A 213 5.77 -8.43 4.86
CA ASN A 213 5.50 -9.87 4.92
C ASN A 213 4.87 -10.25 6.27
N GLN A 214 5.35 -9.68 7.38
CA GLN A 214 4.77 -9.93 8.71
C GLN A 214 3.32 -9.44 8.84
N VAL A 215 2.88 -8.48 8.04
CA VAL A 215 1.44 -8.10 7.95
C VAL A 215 0.59 -9.29 7.53
N ILE A 216 1.08 -10.11 6.58
CA ILE A 216 0.38 -11.29 6.07
C ILE A 216 0.60 -12.51 6.99
N GLU A 217 1.83 -12.75 7.44
CA GLU A 217 2.13 -13.94 8.23
C GLU A 217 1.54 -13.90 9.65
N ALA A 218 1.63 -12.76 10.32
CA ALA A 218 1.27 -12.61 11.73
C ALA A 218 0.30 -11.46 12.04
N GLY A 219 0.12 -10.53 11.09
CA GLY A 219 -0.55 -9.25 11.30
C GLY A 219 -1.99 -9.19 10.82
N THR A 220 -2.36 -7.99 10.34
CA THR A 220 -3.73 -7.65 9.94
C THR A 220 -4.15 -8.23 8.58
N GLY A 221 -3.21 -8.72 7.78
CA GLY A 221 -3.42 -9.18 6.41
C GLY A 221 -3.49 -10.70 6.21
N ARG A 222 -3.66 -11.50 7.27
CA ARG A 222 -3.60 -12.98 7.22
C ARG A 222 -4.47 -13.63 6.16
N ARG A 223 -5.60 -13.02 5.79
CA ARG A 223 -6.50 -13.54 4.75
C ARG A 223 -5.93 -13.45 3.33
N ALA A 224 -4.85 -12.68 3.16
CA ALA A 224 -4.13 -12.59 1.88
C ALA A 224 -3.02 -13.65 1.73
N LYS A 225 -2.76 -14.48 2.77
CA LYS A 225 -1.70 -15.48 2.72
C LYS A 225 -1.91 -16.45 1.57
N LEU A 226 -0.86 -16.68 0.78
CA LEU A 226 -0.85 -17.60 -0.36
C LEU A 226 -0.19 -18.92 0.03
N ASP A 227 -0.72 -20.03 -0.49
CA ASP A 227 -0.11 -21.34 -0.31
C ASP A 227 1.07 -21.50 -1.27
N GLY A 228 2.26 -21.77 -0.70
CA GLY A 228 3.47 -22.02 -1.47
C GLY A 228 4.19 -20.79 -2.01
N TYR A 229 3.69 -19.58 -1.76
CA TYR A 229 4.33 -18.33 -2.21
C TYR A 229 4.54 -17.37 -1.04
N GLU A 230 5.71 -16.77 -0.97
CA GLU A 230 5.94 -15.63 -0.08
C GLU A 230 5.19 -14.40 -0.62
N ALA A 231 4.51 -13.69 0.28
CA ALA A 231 3.79 -12.48 -0.05
C ALA A 231 4.00 -11.40 1.02
N ALA A 232 3.97 -10.16 0.61
CA ALA A 232 4.03 -9.00 1.49
C ALA A 232 2.93 -8.00 1.11
N GLY A 233 2.44 -7.22 2.06
CA GLY A 233 1.36 -6.28 1.75
C GLY A 233 0.93 -5.44 2.94
N LYS A 234 -0.11 -4.66 2.74
CA LYS A 234 -0.68 -3.80 3.78
C LYS A 234 -2.18 -3.66 3.62
N THR A 235 -2.89 -3.78 4.73
CA THR A 235 -4.31 -3.47 4.87
C THR A 235 -4.52 -1.97 5.07
N GLY A 236 -5.55 -1.41 4.49
CA GLY A 236 -6.01 -0.05 4.73
C GLY A 236 -7.49 -0.02 5.03
N THR A 237 -7.87 0.75 6.04
CA THR A 237 -9.25 1.08 6.34
C THR A 237 -9.27 2.53 6.77
N THR A 238 -10.07 3.35 6.10
CA THR A 238 -10.20 4.76 6.46
C THR A 238 -11.15 4.93 7.62
N GLN A 239 -11.15 6.13 8.21
CA GLN A 239 -12.06 6.46 9.30
C GLN A 239 -13.52 6.25 8.86
N ALA A 240 -14.32 5.66 9.73
CA ALA A 240 -15.69 5.22 9.44
C ALA A 240 -15.79 4.17 8.31
N ALA A 241 -14.70 3.48 7.96
CA ALA A 241 -14.66 2.43 6.93
C ALA A 241 -15.27 2.88 5.58
N ARG A 242 -14.98 4.09 5.13
CA ARG A 242 -15.45 4.59 3.83
C ARG A 242 -14.72 3.95 2.68
N ASP A 243 -13.43 3.68 2.89
CA ASP A 243 -12.56 2.99 1.95
C ASP A 243 -11.89 1.81 2.65
N ALA A 244 -11.83 0.68 1.98
CA ALA A 244 -11.13 -0.50 2.42
C ALA A 244 -10.17 -0.95 1.32
N TRP A 245 -8.88 -1.12 1.69
CA TRP A 245 -7.80 -1.41 0.77
C TRP A 245 -7.03 -2.64 1.20
N PHE A 246 -6.55 -3.38 0.22
CA PHE A 246 -5.42 -4.28 0.39
C PHE A 246 -4.49 -4.14 -0.81
N ILE A 247 -3.22 -3.86 -0.55
CA ILE A 247 -2.19 -3.80 -1.59
C ILE A 247 -1.06 -4.69 -1.14
N GLY A 248 -0.58 -5.55 -2.04
CA GLY A 248 0.48 -6.48 -1.72
C GLY A 248 1.10 -7.05 -2.98
N PHE A 249 2.15 -7.83 -2.78
CA PHE A 249 2.95 -8.39 -3.86
C PHE A 249 3.56 -9.74 -3.48
N THR A 250 3.89 -10.51 -4.50
CA THR A 250 4.85 -11.62 -4.51
C THR A 250 6.14 -11.12 -5.16
N ALA A 251 7.09 -11.98 -5.44
CA ALA A 251 8.31 -11.57 -6.15
C ALA A 251 8.06 -11.09 -7.58
N ASP A 252 6.96 -11.53 -8.22
CA ASP A 252 6.71 -11.32 -9.65
C ASP A 252 5.68 -10.22 -9.93
N TYR A 253 4.65 -10.11 -9.08
CA TYR A 253 3.49 -9.26 -9.33
C TYR A 253 3.06 -8.49 -8.10
N VAL A 254 2.57 -7.28 -8.34
CA VAL A 254 1.91 -6.41 -7.36
C VAL A 254 0.44 -6.31 -7.71
N ALA A 255 -0.43 -6.46 -6.72
CA ALA A 255 -1.85 -6.26 -6.90
C ALA A 255 -2.42 -5.32 -5.84
N GLY A 256 -3.31 -4.43 -6.28
CA GLY A 256 -4.06 -3.54 -5.43
C GLY A 256 -5.56 -3.84 -5.52
N VAL A 257 -6.23 -3.83 -4.38
CA VAL A 257 -7.69 -3.95 -4.25
C VAL A 257 -8.22 -2.79 -3.45
N TRP A 258 -9.22 -2.11 -3.98
CA TRP A 258 -10.00 -1.08 -3.29
C TRP A 258 -11.47 -1.43 -3.27
N MET A 259 -12.15 -1.08 -2.19
CA MET A 259 -13.59 -1.15 -2.04
C MET A 259 -14.14 0.10 -1.36
N GLY A 260 -15.29 0.58 -1.82
CA GLY A 260 -15.97 1.74 -1.29
C GLY A 260 -17.31 2.00 -1.99
N TYR A 261 -17.97 3.08 -1.58
CA TYR A 261 -19.12 3.63 -2.29
C TYR A 261 -18.71 4.88 -3.06
N ASP A 262 -19.30 5.12 -4.24
CA ASP A 262 -19.02 6.32 -5.03
C ASP A 262 -19.42 7.61 -4.31
N ASP A 263 -20.45 7.54 -3.49
CA ASP A 263 -20.97 8.65 -2.68
C ASP A 263 -20.27 8.77 -1.29
N ASN A 264 -19.17 8.05 -1.11
CA ASN A 264 -18.35 8.07 0.10
C ASN A 264 -19.08 7.66 1.40
N GLN A 265 -20.16 6.87 1.30
CA GLN A 265 -20.82 6.30 2.48
C GLN A 265 -19.94 5.24 3.15
N PRO A 266 -20.09 5.05 4.48
CA PRO A 266 -19.38 4.00 5.19
C PRO A 266 -19.74 2.59 4.73
N LEU A 267 -18.71 1.75 4.55
CA LEU A 267 -18.88 0.30 4.37
C LEU A 267 -19.26 -0.32 5.72
N SER A 268 -20.31 -1.15 5.74
CA SER A 268 -20.73 -1.84 6.96
C SER A 268 -19.94 -3.16 7.13
N GLY A 269 -19.14 -3.25 8.20
CA GLY A 269 -18.42 -4.47 8.56
C GLY A 269 -17.28 -4.87 7.62
N VAL A 270 -16.83 -3.98 6.74
CA VAL A 270 -15.73 -4.24 5.81
C VAL A 270 -14.47 -3.51 6.29
N THR A 271 -13.39 -4.24 6.40
CA THR A 271 -12.05 -3.72 6.67
C THR A 271 -11.07 -4.20 5.61
N GLY A 272 -9.92 -3.55 5.47
CA GLY A 272 -8.89 -3.97 4.52
C GLY A 272 -8.38 -5.40 4.73
N GLY A 273 -8.34 -5.88 5.97
CA GLY A 273 -7.98 -7.25 6.32
C GLY A 273 -9.12 -8.28 6.12
N GLY A 274 -10.31 -7.82 5.73
CA GLY A 274 -11.47 -8.63 5.40
C GLY A 274 -11.55 -8.92 3.90
N LEU A 275 -12.66 -8.50 3.29
CA LEU A 275 -12.97 -8.79 1.88
C LEU A 275 -11.91 -8.29 0.88
N PRO A 276 -11.28 -7.09 1.00
CA PRO A 276 -10.19 -6.72 0.11
C PRO A 276 -9.01 -7.70 0.12
N ALA A 277 -8.59 -8.17 1.31
CA ALA A 277 -7.52 -9.17 1.45
C ALA A 277 -7.92 -10.53 0.84
N GLU A 278 -9.18 -10.95 1.00
CA GLU A 278 -9.70 -12.18 0.38
C GLU A 278 -9.75 -12.08 -1.15
N ILE A 279 -10.15 -10.90 -1.70
CA ILE A 279 -10.15 -10.67 -3.16
C ILE A 279 -8.71 -10.71 -3.68
N TRP A 280 -7.79 -10.07 -2.96
CA TRP A 280 -6.37 -10.09 -3.31
C TRP A 280 -5.81 -11.52 -3.32
N HIS A 281 -6.12 -12.33 -2.30
CA HIS A 281 -5.75 -13.75 -2.23
C HIS A 281 -6.25 -14.51 -3.46
N GLU A 282 -7.53 -14.39 -3.80
CA GLU A 282 -8.15 -15.08 -4.94
C GLU A 282 -7.53 -14.65 -6.28
N VAL A 283 -7.24 -13.35 -6.44
CA VAL A 283 -6.58 -12.83 -7.64
C VAL A 283 -5.18 -13.37 -7.75
N MET A 284 -4.37 -13.25 -6.70
CA MET A 284 -2.96 -13.63 -6.72
C MET A 284 -2.77 -15.14 -6.80
N THR A 285 -3.65 -15.94 -6.20
CA THR A 285 -3.64 -17.41 -6.37
C THR A 285 -3.76 -17.79 -7.84
N ARG A 286 -4.61 -17.09 -8.60
CA ARG A 286 -4.74 -17.33 -10.05
C ARG A 286 -3.58 -16.79 -10.87
N VAL A 287 -3.08 -15.59 -10.49
CA VAL A 287 -1.93 -14.97 -11.17
C VAL A 287 -0.67 -15.81 -11.01
N GLN A 288 -0.45 -16.40 -9.83
CA GLN A 288 0.72 -17.23 -9.54
C GLN A 288 0.61 -18.66 -10.04
N ASN A 289 -0.55 -19.08 -10.48
CA ASN A 289 -0.76 -20.46 -10.91
C ASN A 289 0.18 -20.85 -12.06
N GLY A 290 1.03 -21.84 -11.83
CA GLY A 290 2.02 -22.34 -12.80
C GLY A 290 3.33 -21.53 -12.84
N LEU A 291 3.50 -20.50 -12.02
CA LEU A 291 4.76 -19.78 -11.88
C LEU A 291 5.64 -20.40 -10.79
N PRO A 292 6.97 -20.28 -10.88
CA PRO A 292 7.87 -20.71 -9.82
C PRO A 292 7.63 -19.88 -8.53
N ALA A 293 7.81 -20.52 -7.38
CA ALA A 293 7.75 -19.82 -6.08
C ALA A 293 9.06 -19.08 -5.82
N THR A 294 9.23 -17.93 -6.46
CA THR A 294 10.39 -17.05 -6.26
C THR A 294 10.33 -16.41 -4.87
N PRO A 295 11.40 -16.48 -4.04
CA PRO A 295 11.44 -15.81 -2.76
C PRO A 295 11.36 -14.28 -2.89
N LEU A 296 10.73 -13.63 -1.91
CA LEU A 296 10.76 -12.17 -1.80
C LEU A 296 12.17 -11.65 -1.50
N PRO A 297 12.58 -10.52 -2.09
CA PRO A 297 13.87 -9.89 -1.82
C PRO A 297 13.83 -9.19 -0.45
N MET A 298 13.79 -9.94 0.64
CA MET A 298 13.69 -9.39 2.00
C MET A 298 14.91 -9.76 2.85
N VAL A 299 15.33 -8.82 3.69
CA VAL A 299 16.31 -9.07 4.75
C VAL A 299 15.57 -9.66 5.94
N ARG A 300 16.02 -10.85 6.41
CA ARG A 300 15.43 -11.51 7.58
C ARG A 300 16.06 -11.00 8.88
N PRO A 301 15.37 -11.09 10.02
CA PRO A 301 15.82 -10.54 11.30
C PRO A 301 17.24 -10.98 11.71
N GLU A 302 17.58 -12.22 11.46
CA GLU A 302 18.90 -12.81 11.79
C GLU A 302 20.05 -12.22 10.95
N GLN A 303 19.76 -11.50 9.88
CA GLN A 303 20.74 -10.85 8.99
C GLN A 303 21.07 -9.41 9.43
N ILE A 304 20.36 -8.89 10.43
CA ILE A 304 20.56 -7.54 10.97
C ILE A 304 21.03 -7.66 12.40
N ALA A 305 22.16 -7.02 12.73
CA ALA A 305 22.62 -6.94 14.10
C ALA A 305 21.55 -6.28 14.98
N ALA A 306 21.27 -6.88 16.13
CA ALA A 306 20.40 -6.24 17.11
C ALA A 306 21.03 -4.89 17.52
N PRO A 307 20.23 -3.84 17.73
CA PRO A 307 20.76 -2.60 18.29
C PRO A 307 21.43 -2.86 19.64
N ALA A 308 22.63 -2.29 19.81
CA ALA A 308 23.41 -2.40 21.04
C ALA A 308 22.71 -1.75 22.23
#